data_67df7107079b53988078767d1d4fd47a
#
_entry.id   67df7107079b53988078767d1d4fd47a
#
_cell.length_a   1.000
_cell.length_b   1.000
_cell.length_c   1.000
_cell.angle_alpha   90.00
_cell.angle_beta   90.00
_cell.angle_gamma   90.00
#
_symmetry.space_group_name_H-M   'P 1'
#
loop_
_entity.id
_entity.type
_entity.pdbx_description
1 polymer ?
#
loop_
_entity_poly.entity_id
_entity_poly.type
_entity_poly.pdbx_seq_one_letter_code
_entity_poly.pdbx_strand_id
1 'polypeptide(L)'
;PAFGPRADAAIIEASKIFSKNLMAKYHIPTAKYQTFTELAPALAYIEAEGAPIVVKADGLALGKGVIVAQTVAEAQEAARSMMDGRKFGQAGARVVIEECMTGPEVTVLAFCDGEHLVPMPSSQDHKRAFDGNQGPNTGGMGAISPSPNYTPEVARRCMEEIFLPTVAALKAEGRPFQGVRYFGLM
;
A
#
# COMPACT_ATOMS: atom_id res chain seq x y z
N PRO A 1 24.51 0.02 -17.65
CA PRO A 1 24.22 -0.14 -16.24
C PRO A 1 22.77 0.24 -15.94
N ALA A 2 22.10 -0.47 -15.06
CA ALA A 2 20.74 -0.15 -14.60
C ALA A 2 20.77 0.03 -13.08
N PHE A 3 20.04 1.06 -12.57
CA PHE A 3 19.79 1.25 -11.16
C PHE A 3 18.32 0.94 -10.88
N GLY A 4 18.07 -0.23 -10.33
CA GLY A 4 16.73 -0.71 -10.05
C GLY A 4 16.76 -2.05 -9.31
N PRO A 5 15.64 -2.44 -8.70
CA PRO A 5 15.58 -3.69 -7.95
C PRO A 5 15.65 -4.90 -8.88
N ARG A 6 16.20 -5.99 -8.37
CA ARG A 6 16.06 -7.30 -8.99
C ARG A 6 14.61 -7.76 -8.92
N ALA A 7 14.20 -8.67 -9.80
CA ALA A 7 12.83 -9.17 -9.86
C ALA A 7 12.34 -9.76 -8.53
N ASP A 8 13.22 -10.42 -7.80
CA ASP A 8 12.93 -11.00 -6.48
C ASP A 8 12.69 -9.95 -5.39
N ALA A 9 13.33 -8.78 -5.47
CA ALA A 9 13.10 -7.65 -4.57
C ALA A 9 11.89 -6.80 -5.01
N ALA A 10 11.64 -6.69 -6.33
CA ALA A 10 10.52 -5.96 -6.89
C ALA A 10 9.14 -6.56 -6.53
N ILE A 11 9.10 -7.79 -6.03
CA ILE A 11 7.86 -8.43 -5.55
C ILE A 11 7.15 -7.63 -4.46
N ILE A 12 7.87 -6.80 -3.72
CA ILE A 12 7.26 -5.92 -2.68
C ILE A 12 6.26 -4.93 -3.29
N GLU A 13 6.39 -4.58 -4.56
CA GLU A 13 5.44 -3.79 -5.32
C GLU A 13 4.41 -4.68 -6.03
N ALA A 14 4.85 -5.81 -6.56
CA ALA A 14 4.03 -6.69 -7.38
C ALA A 14 2.97 -7.47 -6.58
N SER A 15 3.22 -7.73 -5.28
CA SER A 15 2.30 -8.45 -4.40
C SER A 15 2.06 -7.70 -3.09
N LYS A 16 0.83 -7.24 -2.91
CA LYS A 16 0.40 -6.60 -1.65
C LYS A 16 0.43 -7.58 -0.48
N ILE A 17 0.10 -8.84 -0.73
CA ILE A 17 0.19 -9.92 0.27
C ILE A 17 1.62 -10.11 0.74
N PHE A 18 2.59 -10.17 -0.19
CA PHE A 18 4.00 -10.25 0.18
C PHE A 18 4.41 -9.05 1.03
N SER A 19 4.08 -7.84 0.59
CA SER A 19 4.40 -6.60 1.31
C SER A 19 3.82 -6.60 2.73
N LYS A 20 2.54 -6.96 2.87
CA LYS A 20 1.88 -7.03 4.18
C LYS A 20 2.47 -8.10 5.10
N ASN A 21 2.73 -9.29 4.57
CA ASN A 21 3.35 -10.37 5.33
C ASN A 21 4.77 -10.02 5.78
N LEU A 22 5.54 -9.33 4.91
CA LEU A 22 6.87 -8.81 5.29
C LEU A 22 6.74 -7.81 6.45
N MET A 23 5.83 -6.84 6.34
CA MET A 23 5.62 -5.84 7.39
C MET A 23 5.18 -6.49 8.70
N ALA A 24 4.26 -7.46 8.67
CA ALA A 24 3.84 -8.19 9.85
C ALA A 24 4.98 -9.00 10.48
N LYS A 25 5.75 -9.72 9.66
CA LYS A 25 6.89 -10.55 10.13
C LYS A 25 7.96 -9.74 10.83
N TYR A 26 8.23 -8.52 10.35
CA TYR A 26 9.28 -7.65 10.87
C TYR A 26 8.75 -6.50 11.71
N HIS A 27 7.48 -6.57 12.13
CA HIS A 27 6.82 -5.59 13.00
C HIS A 27 6.87 -4.15 12.46
N ILE A 28 6.81 -4.00 11.14
CA ILE A 28 6.75 -2.70 10.46
C ILE A 28 5.31 -2.21 10.51
N PRO A 29 5.06 -0.98 10.99
CA PRO A 29 3.71 -0.41 11.08
C PRO A 29 2.99 -0.40 9.73
N THR A 30 1.76 -0.90 9.73
CA THR A 30 0.86 -0.89 8.57
C THR A 30 -0.58 -1.03 9.04
N ALA A 31 -1.55 -0.72 8.17
CA ALA A 31 -2.97 -0.94 8.45
C ALA A 31 -3.24 -2.41 8.85
N LYS A 32 -4.13 -2.62 9.83
CA LYS A 32 -4.65 -3.96 10.17
C LYS A 32 -5.16 -4.61 8.89
N TYR A 33 -4.85 -5.87 8.66
CA TYR A 33 -5.22 -6.54 7.43
C TYR A 33 -5.45 -8.04 7.61
N GLN A 34 -6.16 -8.63 6.65
CA GLN A 34 -6.25 -10.07 6.45
C GLN A 34 -6.22 -10.38 4.95
N THR A 35 -5.71 -11.55 4.60
CA THR A 35 -5.57 -11.99 3.21
C THR A 35 -6.46 -13.20 2.95
N PHE A 36 -7.07 -13.25 1.75
CA PHE A 36 -8.01 -14.32 1.39
C PHE A 36 -7.73 -14.84 -0.02
N THR A 37 -7.81 -16.16 -0.16
CA THR A 37 -7.77 -16.89 -1.43
C THR A 37 -9.15 -17.45 -1.79
N GLU A 38 -10.11 -17.40 -0.87
CA GLU A 38 -11.46 -17.90 -1.02
C GLU A 38 -12.46 -16.80 -0.69
N LEU A 39 -13.55 -16.74 -1.46
CA LEU A 39 -14.54 -15.67 -1.34
C LEU A 39 -15.33 -15.75 -0.04
N ALA A 40 -15.77 -16.96 0.36
CA ALA A 40 -16.64 -17.10 1.53
C ALA A 40 -16.00 -16.62 2.84
N PRO A 41 -14.74 -16.96 3.18
CA PRO A 41 -14.03 -16.38 4.32
C PRO A 41 -13.84 -14.87 4.21
N ALA A 42 -13.59 -14.34 3.00
CA ALA A 42 -13.44 -12.90 2.79
C ALA A 42 -14.74 -12.15 3.13
N LEU A 43 -15.89 -12.66 2.67
CA LEU A 43 -17.20 -12.07 2.97
C LEU A 43 -17.53 -12.12 4.46
N ALA A 44 -17.22 -13.24 5.13
CA ALA A 44 -17.43 -13.37 6.56
C ALA A 44 -16.56 -12.38 7.37
N TYR A 45 -15.32 -12.18 6.95
CA TYR A 45 -14.44 -11.21 7.58
C TYR A 45 -14.95 -9.77 7.41
N ILE A 46 -15.40 -9.40 6.20
CA ILE A 46 -16.00 -8.08 5.94
C ILE A 46 -17.24 -7.85 6.83
N GLU A 47 -18.09 -8.87 6.97
CA GLU A 47 -19.27 -8.78 7.85
C GLU A 47 -18.87 -8.55 9.31
N ALA A 48 -17.83 -9.22 9.78
CA ALA A 48 -17.37 -9.12 11.16
C ALA A 48 -16.66 -7.80 11.48
N GLU A 49 -15.84 -7.30 10.56
CA GLU A 49 -15.09 -6.03 10.75
C GLU A 49 -15.96 -4.79 10.49
N GLY A 50 -16.97 -4.90 9.62
CA GLY A 50 -17.85 -3.78 9.26
C GLY A 50 -17.22 -2.85 8.22
N ALA A 51 -17.73 -1.61 8.16
CA ALA A 51 -17.26 -0.57 7.26
C ALA A 51 -17.11 0.77 8.02
N PRO A 52 -16.26 1.74 7.53
CA PRO A 52 -15.54 1.67 6.26
C PRO A 52 -14.36 0.68 6.29
N ILE A 53 -14.10 0.03 5.13
CA ILE A 53 -13.05 -0.97 4.99
C ILE A 53 -12.46 -0.91 3.58
N VAL A 54 -11.22 -1.38 3.39
CA VAL A 54 -10.55 -1.32 2.08
C VAL A 54 -10.33 -2.72 1.55
N VAL A 55 -10.79 -2.97 0.32
CA VAL A 55 -10.60 -4.24 -0.39
C VAL A 55 -9.63 -4.02 -1.55
N LYS A 56 -8.56 -4.82 -1.60
CA LYS A 56 -7.48 -4.70 -2.60
C LYS A 56 -7.22 -6.03 -3.30
N ALA A 57 -7.16 -6.04 -4.62
CA ALA A 57 -6.60 -7.16 -5.37
C ALA A 57 -5.08 -7.25 -5.12
N ASP A 58 -4.55 -8.47 -4.97
CA ASP A 58 -3.14 -8.67 -4.60
C ASP A 58 -2.17 -8.18 -5.68
N GLY A 59 -2.43 -8.47 -6.94
CA GLY A 59 -1.51 -8.16 -8.04
C GLY A 59 -1.56 -6.72 -8.55
N LEU A 60 -0.77 -6.47 -9.59
CA LEU A 60 -0.75 -5.21 -10.32
C LEU A 60 -2.06 -5.04 -11.10
N ALA A 61 -2.95 -4.20 -10.60
CA ALA A 61 -4.25 -3.90 -11.20
C ALA A 61 -4.32 -2.49 -11.80
N LEU A 62 -3.18 -1.91 -12.17
CA LEU A 62 -3.03 -0.58 -12.78
C LEU A 62 -3.77 0.53 -12.00
N GLY A 63 -3.68 0.49 -10.67
CA GLY A 63 -4.34 1.45 -9.78
C GLY A 63 -5.85 1.24 -9.59
N LYS A 64 -6.46 0.28 -10.31
CA LYS A 64 -7.92 0.03 -10.27
C LYS A 64 -8.33 -1.09 -9.31
N GLY A 65 -7.38 -1.77 -8.69
CA GLY A 65 -7.60 -2.90 -7.79
C GLY A 65 -7.75 -2.52 -6.32
N VAL A 66 -8.16 -1.29 -6.00
CA VAL A 66 -8.37 -0.81 -4.62
C VAL A 66 -9.75 -0.17 -4.55
N ILE A 67 -10.56 -0.62 -3.61
CA ILE A 67 -11.89 -0.07 -3.34
C ILE A 67 -11.97 0.27 -1.85
N VAL A 68 -12.21 1.55 -1.55
CA VAL A 68 -12.53 2.04 -0.22
C VAL A 68 -14.04 1.99 -0.07
N ALA A 69 -14.53 0.96 0.57
CA ALA A 69 -15.97 0.70 0.74
C ALA A 69 -16.49 1.43 1.98
N GLN A 70 -17.57 2.17 1.81
CA GLN A 70 -18.24 2.88 2.90
C GLN A 70 -19.28 2.03 3.60
N THR A 71 -19.72 0.94 2.97
CA THR A 71 -20.70 0.00 3.51
C THR A 71 -20.20 -1.45 3.37
N VAL A 72 -20.71 -2.33 4.20
CA VAL A 72 -20.43 -3.78 4.11
C VAL A 72 -20.84 -4.33 2.74
N ALA A 73 -21.97 -3.90 2.22
CA ALA A 73 -22.47 -4.33 0.91
C ALA A 73 -21.50 -3.95 -0.23
N GLU A 74 -20.97 -2.72 -0.23
CA GLU A 74 -19.95 -2.28 -1.18
C GLU A 74 -18.66 -3.12 -1.07
N ALA A 75 -18.22 -3.40 0.16
CA ALA A 75 -17.02 -4.20 0.39
C ALA A 75 -17.19 -5.64 -0.10
N GLN A 76 -18.34 -6.25 0.16
CA GLN A 76 -18.67 -7.59 -0.30
C GLN A 76 -18.75 -7.67 -1.82
N GLU A 77 -19.36 -6.67 -2.48
CA GLU A 77 -19.42 -6.59 -3.93
C GLU A 77 -18.02 -6.38 -4.55
N ALA A 78 -17.19 -5.56 -3.91
CA ALA A 78 -15.79 -5.39 -4.30
C ALA A 78 -15.03 -6.72 -4.26
N ALA A 79 -15.15 -7.48 -3.16
CA ALA A 79 -14.51 -8.78 -3.02
C ALA A 79 -15.00 -9.78 -4.08
N ARG A 80 -16.33 -9.85 -4.34
CA ARG A 80 -16.91 -10.68 -5.41
C ARG A 80 -16.35 -10.30 -6.78
N SER A 81 -16.41 -9.01 -7.13
CA SER A 81 -15.94 -8.51 -8.43
C SER A 81 -14.44 -8.73 -8.66
N MET A 82 -13.63 -8.71 -7.60
CA MET A 82 -12.19 -8.98 -7.69
C MET A 82 -11.90 -10.47 -7.87
N MET A 83 -12.57 -11.33 -7.08
CA MET A 83 -12.27 -12.75 -7.00
C MET A 83 -12.98 -13.60 -8.04
N ASP A 84 -13.93 -13.05 -8.82
CA ASP A 84 -14.63 -13.80 -9.88
C ASP A 84 -13.77 -14.12 -11.10
N GLY A 85 -12.54 -13.61 -11.14
CA GLY A 85 -11.53 -13.85 -12.17
C GLY A 85 -11.75 -13.11 -13.50
N ARG A 86 -12.89 -12.42 -13.69
CA ARG A 86 -13.22 -11.78 -14.96
C ARG A 86 -12.56 -10.41 -15.12
N LYS A 87 -12.52 -9.62 -14.07
CA LYS A 87 -12.08 -8.22 -14.11
C LYS A 87 -10.57 -8.06 -13.91
N PHE A 88 -9.97 -8.87 -13.06
CA PHE A 88 -8.58 -8.74 -12.65
C PHE A 88 -7.73 -9.98 -12.95
N GLY A 89 -8.32 -11.03 -13.53
CA GLY A 89 -7.61 -12.28 -13.84
C GLY A 89 -6.88 -12.84 -12.61
N GLN A 90 -5.63 -13.24 -12.80
CA GLN A 90 -4.79 -13.77 -11.71
C GLN A 90 -4.51 -12.76 -10.58
N ALA A 91 -4.51 -11.45 -10.87
CA ALA A 91 -4.29 -10.42 -9.85
C ALA A 91 -5.44 -10.33 -8.85
N GLY A 92 -6.65 -10.72 -9.24
CA GLY A 92 -7.83 -10.76 -8.38
C GLY A 92 -8.05 -12.10 -7.66
N ALA A 93 -7.30 -13.14 -8.00
CA ALA A 93 -7.45 -14.46 -7.37
C ALA A 93 -7.22 -14.45 -5.85
N ARG A 94 -6.55 -13.42 -5.35
CA ARG A 94 -6.31 -13.17 -3.93
C ARG A 94 -6.61 -11.72 -3.61
N VAL A 95 -7.19 -11.49 -2.43
CA VAL A 95 -7.48 -10.14 -1.95
C VAL A 95 -6.85 -9.88 -0.59
N VAL A 96 -6.51 -8.62 -0.37
CA VAL A 96 -6.15 -8.07 0.94
C VAL A 96 -7.30 -7.18 1.38
N ILE A 97 -7.79 -7.42 2.58
CA ILE A 97 -8.82 -6.60 3.22
C ILE A 97 -8.16 -5.87 4.38
N GLU A 98 -8.26 -4.54 4.40
CA GLU A 98 -7.56 -3.69 5.36
C GLU A 98 -8.53 -2.73 6.06
N GLU A 99 -8.18 -2.33 7.26
CA GLU A 99 -8.84 -1.18 7.90
C GLU A 99 -8.74 0.07 7.02
N CYS A 100 -9.77 0.89 7.06
CA CYS A 100 -9.77 2.18 6.38
C CYS A 100 -9.09 3.23 7.26
N MET A 101 -7.79 3.44 7.04
CA MET A 101 -7.06 4.52 7.69
C MET A 101 -7.55 5.88 7.18
N THR A 102 -7.53 6.87 8.04
CA THR A 102 -7.87 8.26 7.72
C THR A 102 -6.73 9.19 8.13
N GLY A 103 -6.47 10.20 7.32
CA GLY A 103 -5.41 11.16 7.57
C GLY A 103 -4.86 11.77 6.27
N PRO A 104 -3.89 12.68 6.39
CA PRO A 104 -3.19 13.20 5.22
C PRO A 104 -2.26 12.13 4.64
N GLU A 105 -2.37 11.91 3.33
CA GLU A 105 -1.43 11.04 2.61
C GLU A 105 -0.10 11.78 2.39
N VAL A 106 1.01 11.07 2.58
CA VAL A 106 2.35 11.59 2.28
C VAL A 106 3.13 10.53 1.51
N THR A 107 3.86 10.96 0.50
CA THR A 107 4.78 10.13 -0.26
C THR A 107 6.22 10.51 0.07
N VAL A 108 7.04 9.51 0.33
CA VAL A 108 8.50 9.67 0.40
C VAL A 108 9.15 8.68 -0.56
N LEU A 109 9.91 9.20 -1.50
CA LEU A 109 10.80 8.40 -2.33
C LEU A 109 12.19 8.38 -1.67
N ALA A 110 12.90 7.27 -1.80
CA ALA A 110 14.25 7.18 -1.25
C ALA A 110 15.15 6.36 -2.17
N PHE A 111 16.39 6.81 -2.35
CA PHE A 111 17.44 5.99 -2.95
C PHE A 111 17.87 4.91 -1.97
N CYS A 112 18.03 3.69 -2.46
CA CYS A 112 18.46 2.55 -1.67
C CYS A 112 19.52 1.75 -2.45
N ASP A 113 20.62 1.40 -1.79
CA ASP A 113 21.68 0.56 -2.36
C ASP A 113 21.66 -0.89 -1.84
N GLY A 114 20.64 -1.22 -1.04
CA GLY A 114 20.49 -2.51 -0.36
C GLY A 114 20.86 -2.48 1.12
N GLU A 115 21.52 -1.44 1.58
CA GLU A 115 21.93 -1.23 2.99
C GLU A 115 21.59 0.17 3.49
N HIS A 116 21.90 1.19 2.68
CA HIS A 116 21.68 2.58 3.01
C HIS A 116 20.45 3.12 2.30
N LEU A 117 19.80 4.08 2.92
CA LEU A 117 18.62 4.72 2.40
C LEU A 117 18.74 6.24 2.54
N VAL A 118 18.57 6.94 1.41
CA VAL A 118 18.62 8.40 1.35
C VAL A 118 17.27 8.92 0.87
N PRO A 119 16.43 9.47 1.76
CA PRO A 119 15.13 10.02 1.39
C PRO A 119 15.27 11.26 0.51
N MET A 120 14.37 11.38 -0.45
CA MET A 120 14.10 12.61 -1.17
C MET A 120 13.15 13.50 -0.35
N PRO A 121 12.97 14.79 -0.70
CA PRO A 121 11.92 15.62 -0.13
C PRO A 121 10.56 14.92 -0.23
N SER A 122 9.79 15.00 0.85
CA SER A 122 8.43 14.45 0.88
C SER A 122 7.52 15.13 -0.11
N SER A 123 6.50 14.45 -0.57
CA SER A 123 5.47 15.03 -1.44
C SER A 123 4.07 14.61 -0.98
N GLN A 124 3.09 15.37 -1.39
CA GLN A 124 1.68 15.09 -1.14
C GLN A 124 0.91 15.29 -2.42
N ASP A 125 0.24 14.24 -2.85
CA ASP A 125 -0.60 14.22 -4.04
C ASP A 125 -2.06 14.59 -3.67
N HIS A 126 -2.69 15.40 -4.50
CA HIS A 126 -4.10 15.78 -4.37
C HIS A 126 -4.94 14.96 -5.34
N LYS A 127 -5.50 13.86 -4.86
CA LYS A 127 -6.22 12.87 -5.68
C LYS A 127 -7.71 13.15 -5.83
N ARG A 128 -8.31 13.85 -4.88
CA ARG A 128 -9.77 14.11 -4.90
C ARG A 128 -10.12 15.19 -5.91
N ALA A 129 -11.25 14.98 -6.61
CA ALA A 129 -11.67 15.86 -7.72
C ALA A 129 -12.21 17.23 -7.28
N PHE A 130 -12.72 17.35 -6.04
CA PHE A 130 -13.43 18.54 -5.58
C PHE A 130 -12.74 19.19 -4.38
N ASP A 131 -13.03 20.45 -4.14
CA ASP A 131 -12.57 21.24 -3.01
C ASP A 131 -12.87 20.55 -1.67
N GLY A 132 -12.05 20.82 -0.67
CA GLY A 132 -12.20 20.21 0.65
C GLY A 132 -11.83 18.73 0.68
N ASN A 133 -10.99 18.25 -0.26
CA ASN A 133 -10.57 16.84 -0.38
C ASN A 133 -11.76 15.87 -0.53
N GLN A 134 -12.71 16.24 -1.40
CA GLN A 134 -13.95 15.51 -1.64
C GLN A 134 -14.06 14.96 -3.06
N GLY A 135 -15.09 14.14 -3.29
CA GLY A 135 -15.37 13.54 -4.59
C GLY A 135 -14.54 12.27 -4.88
N PRO A 136 -14.60 11.76 -6.11
CA PRO A 136 -13.87 10.56 -6.50
C PRO A 136 -12.36 10.80 -6.57
N ASN A 137 -11.59 9.73 -6.41
CA ASN A 137 -10.15 9.76 -6.68
C ASN A 137 -9.89 9.94 -8.18
N THR A 138 -8.90 10.75 -8.51
CA THR A 138 -8.37 10.96 -9.85
C THR A 138 -6.96 10.36 -9.98
N GLY A 139 -6.33 10.53 -11.13
CA GLY A 139 -4.92 10.22 -11.33
C GLY A 139 -3.94 11.21 -10.67
N GLY A 140 -4.48 12.26 -10.04
CA GLY A 140 -3.76 13.36 -9.40
C GLY A 140 -4.17 14.70 -10.02
N MET A 141 -4.57 15.65 -9.14
CA MET A 141 -4.96 17.03 -9.52
C MET A 141 -3.80 18.01 -9.35
N GLY A 142 -2.70 17.54 -8.78
CA GLY A 142 -1.50 18.28 -8.49
C GLY A 142 -0.76 17.68 -7.30
N ALA A 143 0.46 18.10 -7.07
CA ALA A 143 1.27 17.69 -5.93
C ALA A 143 2.04 18.86 -5.35
N ILE A 144 2.29 18.81 -4.05
CA ILE A 144 3.16 19.75 -3.36
C ILE A 144 4.38 19.03 -2.78
N SER A 145 5.52 19.71 -2.74
CA SER A 145 6.74 19.25 -2.09
C SER A 145 7.49 20.44 -1.49
N PRO A 146 7.97 20.36 -0.24
CA PRO A 146 7.72 19.27 0.71
C PRO A 146 6.28 19.28 1.24
N SER A 147 5.81 18.11 1.75
CA SER A 147 4.51 18.03 2.42
C SER A 147 4.57 18.72 3.79
N PRO A 148 3.62 19.61 4.13
CA PRO A 148 3.56 20.23 5.46
C PRO A 148 3.24 19.24 6.58
N ASN A 149 2.70 18.07 6.24
CA ASN A 149 2.36 17.01 7.19
C ASN A 149 3.56 16.12 7.53
N TYR A 150 4.69 16.25 6.81
CA TYR A 150 5.90 15.48 7.04
C TYR A 150 6.90 16.29 7.85
N THR A 151 6.61 16.47 9.15
CA THR A 151 7.48 17.21 10.07
C THR A 151 8.79 16.47 10.34
N PRO A 152 9.84 17.15 10.87
CA PRO A 152 11.09 16.48 11.24
C PRO A 152 10.89 15.31 12.21
N GLU A 153 9.94 15.40 13.14
CA GLU A 153 9.61 14.32 14.08
C GLU A 153 8.99 13.12 13.35
N VAL A 154 8.01 13.37 12.47
CA VAL A 154 7.40 12.32 11.63
C VAL A 154 8.46 11.67 10.76
N ALA A 155 9.35 12.45 10.15
CA ALA A 155 10.45 11.94 9.32
C ALA A 155 11.38 11.01 10.11
N ARG A 156 11.77 11.39 11.34
CA ARG A 156 12.59 10.55 12.22
C ARG A 156 11.89 9.23 12.54
N ARG A 157 10.61 9.29 12.95
CA ARG A 157 9.81 8.09 13.25
C ARG A 157 9.67 7.19 12.03
N CYS A 158 9.35 7.73 10.87
CA CYS A 158 9.25 6.96 9.63
C CYS A 158 10.57 6.27 9.28
N MET A 159 11.70 6.96 9.47
CA MET A 159 13.01 6.38 9.25
C MET A 159 13.27 5.19 10.18
N GLU A 160 13.01 5.37 11.47
CA GLU A 160 13.30 4.38 12.52
C GLU A 160 12.31 3.20 12.51
N GLU A 161 11.02 3.47 12.31
CA GLU A 161 9.95 2.48 12.45
C GLU A 161 9.57 1.80 11.14
N ILE A 162 9.81 2.44 9.97
CA ILE A 162 9.34 1.96 8.68
C ILE A 162 10.47 1.76 7.67
N PHE A 163 11.26 2.81 7.39
CA PHE A 163 12.16 2.79 6.24
C PHE A 163 13.35 1.86 6.44
N LEU A 164 14.11 2.05 7.51
CA LEU A 164 15.25 1.18 7.82
C LEU A 164 14.83 -0.25 8.11
N PRO A 165 13.75 -0.50 8.89
CA PRO A 165 13.24 -1.86 9.06
C PRO A 165 12.83 -2.54 7.74
N THR A 166 12.26 -1.80 6.78
CA THR A 166 11.91 -2.36 5.47
C THR A 166 13.14 -2.81 4.68
N VAL A 167 14.21 -1.98 4.67
CA VAL A 167 15.46 -2.34 3.99
C VAL A 167 16.11 -3.55 4.65
N ALA A 168 16.17 -3.56 5.99
CA ALA A 168 16.71 -4.67 6.77
C ALA A 168 15.91 -5.97 6.55
N ALA A 169 14.57 -5.88 6.53
CA ALA A 169 13.69 -7.00 6.28
C ALA A 169 13.94 -7.63 4.89
N LEU A 170 13.99 -6.82 3.84
CA LEU A 170 14.27 -7.31 2.48
C LEU A 170 15.66 -7.95 2.39
N LYS A 171 16.66 -7.38 3.04
CA LYS A 171 18.01 -7.99 3.11
C LYS A 171 17.98 -9.32 3.84
N ALA A 172 17.26 -9.42 4.97
CA ALA A 172 17.11 -10.66 5.75
C ALA A 172 16.36 -11.76 4.97
N GLU A 173 15.44 -11.38 4.07
CA GLU A 173 14.78 -12.33 3.14
C GLU A 173 15.67 -12.74 1.94
N GLY A 174 16.92 -12.30 1.89
CA GLY A 174 17.83 -12.57 0.77
C GLY A 174 17.50 -11.78 -0.51
N ARG A 175 16.74 -10.70 -0.39
CA ARG A 175 16.22 -9.86 -1.49
C ARG A 175 16.61 -8.40 -1.31
N PRO A 176 17.91 -8.05 -1.19
CA PRO A 176 18.33 -6.67 -1.00
C PRO A 176 17.77 -5.77 -2.11
N PHE A 177 17.14 -4.67 -1.74
CA PHE A 177 16.52 -3.75 -2.68
C PHE A 177 17.52 -2.66 -3.08
N GLN A 178 17.83 -2.57 -4.37
CA GLN A 178 18.61 -1.47 -4.95
C GLN A 178 17.72 -0.70 -5.91
N GLY A 179 17.70 0.63 -5.80
CA GLY A 179 16.86 1.45 -6.65
C GLY A 179 16.17 2.58 -5.88
N VAL A 180 15.10 3.12 -6.47
CA VAL A 180 14.24 4.10 -5.81
C VAL A 180 13.09 3.37 -5.13
N ARG A 181 13.00 3.53 -3.81
CA ARG A 181 11.93 2.96 -3.00
C ARG A 181 10.84 3.99 -2.76
N TYR A 182 9.58 3.60 -3.00
CA TYR A 182 8.40 4.38 -2.68
C TYR A 182 7.85 3.97 -1.30
N PHE A 183 7.56 4.97 -0.47
CA PHE A 183 6.85 4.81 0.79
C PHE A 183 5.59 5.67 0.77
N GLY A 184 4.43 5.04 0.80
CA GLY A 184 3.14 5.68 1.00
C GLY A 184 2.78 5.67 2.47
N LEU A 185 2.56 6.84 3.03
CA LEU A 185 2.29 7.06 4.45
C LEU A 185 0.92 7.71 4.62
N MET A 186 0.30 7.46 5.77
CA MET A 186 -0.93 8.13 6.17
C MET A 186 -0.86 8.48 7.67
#